data_4109f463061ab3ce09ff4dedae068004
#
_entry.id   4109f463061ab3ce09ff4dedae068004
#
_cell.length_a   1.000
_cell.length_b   1.000
_cell.length_c   1.000
_cell.angle_alpha   90.00
_cell.angle_beta   90.00
_cell.angle_gamma   90.00
#
_symmetry.space_group_name_H-M   'P 1'
#
loop_
_entity.id
_entity.type
_entity.pdbx_description
1 polymer ?
#
loop_
_entity_poly.entity_id
_entity_poly.type
_entity_poly.pdbx_seq_one_letter_code
_entity_poly.pdbx_strand_id
1 'polypeptide(L)'
;MSFVETFENLSNNINPNLVKFTKLLSTCDDCELEEIIEKSKKITRQHFGNTMRLFAPLYLSNECINNCTYCGFSRSNPILRVTLTVDQVLAEAQHLHDQGFRSILLVAGEHPKFVSNGYLEDCINSIKHLFPSIALEIAPMNENDYSKLVNSGCEGLVVYQETYNKTAYKELHTSGPKKDFNWRLDCPERAYNAGFRRIGIGSLFGLSDWRKEALSLAAHLDYLQRKCWKANYTVSFPRIRPAAGGFHPSHSLEDRDFVQLVCAFRICFPDVGIVLSTRESEKFRDGLASIAITMISAGSHTEPGGYTGKGKDDLHFTIKGKRVEIQDADNINSCNSKTAAEQFEINDNRTPNQVCDMLRSQGLDPVWKDWDLSILNN
;
A
#
# COMPACT_ATOMS: atom_id res chain seq x y z
N MET A 1 -3.17 -1.18 26.79
CA MET A 1 -4.53 -1.26 26.22
C MET A 1 -4.37 -1.31 24.72
N SER A 2 -4.78 -2.39 24.08
CA SER A 2 -4.70 -2.54 22.62
C SER A 2 -5.73 -1.65 21.94
N PHE A 3 -5.57 -1.42 20.61
CA PHE A 3 -6.60 -0.69 19.84
C PHE A 3 -7.98 -1.35 19.92
N VAL A 4 -8.02 -2.68 19.97
CA VAL A 4 -9.27 -3.46 20.13
C VAL A 4 -9.98 -3.09 21.43
N GLU A 5 -9.28 -3.05 22.57
CA GLU A 5 -9.85 -2.63 23.85
C GLU A 5 -10.24 -1.16 23.85
N THR A 6 -9.47 -0.30 23.16
CA THR A 6 -9.76 1.14 23.06
C THR A 6 -10.97 1.39 22.15
N PHE A 7 -11.12 0.65 21.05
CA PHE A 7 -12.24 0.80 20.11
C PHE A 7 -13.58 0.40 20.75
N GLU A 8 -13.59 -0.63 21.58
CA GLU A 8 -14.77 -1.02 22.36
C GLU A 8 -15.15 -0.01 23.47
N ASN A 9 -14.16 0.74 23.97
CA ASN A 9 -14.34 1.78 25.00
C ASN A 9 -14.55 3.22 24.44
N LEU A 10 -14.39 3.46 23.13
CA LEU A 10 -14.56 4.78 22.49
C LEU A 10 -16.01 5.31 22.55
N SER A 11 -16.99 4.47 22.91
CA SER A 11 -18.38 4.89 23.09
C SER A 11 -18.58 5.91 24.23
N ASN A 12 -17.63 6.02 25.15
CA ASN A 12 -17.75 6.85 26.37
C ASN A 12 -16.94 8.17 26.34
N ASN A 13 -15.99 8.33 25.39
CA ASN A 13 -15.21 9.57 25.20
C ASN A 13 -14.99 9.81 23.71
N ILE A 14 -16.01 10.36 23.06
CA ILE A 14 -15.99 10.60 21.61
C ILE A 14 -14.98 11.73 21.32
N ASN A 15 -13.88 11.37 20.61
CA ASN A 15 -12.92 12.36 20.13
C ASN A 15 -13.61 13.37 19.19
N PRO A 16 -13.57 14.69 19.50
CA PRO A 16 -14.20 15.72 18.68
C PRO A 16 -13.77 15.67 17.19
N ASN A 17 -12.53 15.25 16.92
CA ASN A 17 -12.02 15.10 15.56
C ASN A 17 -12.74 13.98 14.79
N LEU A 18 -13.05 12.87 15.44
CA LEU A 18 -13.81 11.77 14.83
C LEU A 18 -15.29 12.15 14.63
N VAL A 19 -15.87 12.95 15.53
CA VAL A 19 -17.22 13.52 15.32
C VAL A 19 -17.25 14.42 14.09
N LYS A 20 -16.26 15.31 13.95
CA LYS A 20 -16.10 16.15 12.77
C LYS A 20 -15.91 15.31 11.50
N PHE A 21 -15.09 14.27 11.57
CA PHE A 21 -14.86 13.35 10.46
C PHE A 21 -16.17 12.67 10.02
N THR A 22 -16.97 12.15 10.96
CA THR A 22 -18.26 11.52 10.67
C THR A 22 -19.22 12.48 9.97
N LYS A 23 -19.25 13.77 10.39
CA LYS A 23 -20.06 14.79 9.73
C LYS A 23 -19.62 15.05 8.29
N LEU A 24 -18.30 15.05 8.03
CA LEU A 24 -17.75 15.22 6.69
C LEU A 24 -18.04 14.03 5.77
N LEU A 25 -18.31 12.84 6.32
CA LEU A 25 -18.70 11.64 5.56
C LEU A 25 -20.21 11.49 5.37
N SER A 26 -21.03 12.35 5.97
CA SER A 26 -22.47 12.30 5.73
C SER A 26 -22.82 12.73 4.29
N THR A 27 -24.04 12.42 3.87
CA THR A 27 -24.53 12.86 2.55
C THR A 27 -24.43 14.38 2.45
N CYS A 28 -23.82 14.85 1.38
CA CYS A 28 -23.68 16.27 1.06
C CYS A 28 -24.11 16.50 -0.41
N ASP A 29 -24.58 17.70 -0.71
CA ASP A 29 -24.82 18.10 -2.09
C ASP A 29 -23.51 18.52 -2.79
N ASP A 30 -23.60 18.95 -4.05
CA ASP A 30 -22.40 19.27 -4.82
C ASP A 30 -21.75 20.57 -4.35
N CYS A 31 -22.56 21.56 -3.88
CA CYS A 31 -22.01 22.81 -3.34
C CYS A 31 -21.24 22.56 -2.04
N GLU A 32 -21.78 21.76 -1.13
CA GLU A 32 -21.11 21.35 0.10
C GLU A 32 -19.82 20.57 -0.19
N LEU A 33 -19.83 19.69 -1.20
CA LEU A 33 -18.63 18.95 -1.61
C LEU A 33 -17.55 19.90 -2.16
N GLU A 34 -17.91 20.88 -2.97
CA GLU A 34 -16.97 21.90 -3.49
C GLU A 34 -16.32 22.69 -2.36
N GLU A 35 -17.08 23.10 -1.33
CA GLU A 35 -16.53 23.75 -0.14
C GLU A 35 -15.54 22.87 0.61
N ILE A 36 -15.84 21.56 0.74
CA ILE A 36 -14.96 20.57 1.36
C ILE A 36 -13.67 20.42 0.54
N ILE A 37 -13.77 20.37 -0.80
CA ILE A 37 -12.63 20.29 -1.71
C ILE A 37 -11.73 21.51 -1.56
N GLU A 38 -12.26 22.73 -1.63
CA GLU A 38 -11.46 23.95 -1.52
C GLU A 38 -10.78 24.08 -0.15
N LYS A 39 -11.46 23.68 0.92
CA LYS A 39 -10.86 23.61 2.26
C LYS A 39 -9.71 22.59 2.31
N SER A 40 -9.88 21.41 1.68
CA SER A 40 -8.87 20.37 1.60
C SER A 40 -7.63 20.85 0.82
N LYS A 41 -7.81 21.49 -0.34
CA LYS A 41 -6.72 22.08 -1.13
C LYS A 41 -5.91 23.08 -0.29
N LYS A 42 -6.60 24.00 0.39
CA LYS A 42 -5.95 25.01 1.25
C LYS A 42 -5.10 24.37 2.34
N ILE A 43 -5.64 23.37 3.05
CA ILE A 43 -4.94 22.66 4.11
C ILE A 43 -3.72 21.90 3.51
N THR A 44 -3.89 21.22 2.37
CA THR A 44 -2.80 20.51 1.71
C THR A 44 -1.65 21.46 1.38
N ARG A 45 -1.96 22.64 0.81
CA ARG A 45 -0.95 23.65 0.49
C ARG A 45 -0.25 24.24 1.71
N GLN A 46 -0.98 24.41 2.80
CA GLN A 46 -0.41 24.90 4.06
C GLN A 46 0.57 23.93 4.70
N HIS A 47 0.31 22.60 4.61
CA HIS A 47 1.11 21.57 5.29
C HIS A 47 2.19 20.97 4.39
N PHE A 48 1.97 20.87 3.09
CA PHE A 48 2.86 20.17 2.16
C PHE A 48 3.38 21.05 1.01
N GLY A 49 2.98 22.31 0.94
CA GLY A 49 3.36 23.18 -0.19
C GLY A 49 2.83 22.63 -1.52
N ASN A 50 3.63 22.78 -2.58
CA ASN A 50 3.33 22.23 -3.91
C ASN A 50 4.00 20.87 -4.16
N THR A 51 4.71 20.31 -3.17
CA THR A 51 5.47 19.08 -3.37
C THR A 51 4.59 17.85 -3.52
N MET A 52 4.91 17.02 -4.52
CA MET A 52 4.32 15.70 -4.73
C MET A 52 5.44 14.65 -4.74
N ARG A 53 5.45 13.79 -3.73
CA ARG A 53 6.46 12.73 -3.64
C ARG A 53 6.13 11.58 -4.59
N LEU A 54 7.14 11.13 -5.34
CA LEU A 54 7.03 9.98 -6.21
C LEU A 54 7.68 8.75 -5.59
N PHE A 55 7.07 7.60 -5.80
CA PHE A 55 7.63 6.31 -5.43
C PHE A 55 7.26 5.25 -6.46
N ALA A 56 7.98 4.13 -6.45
CA ALA A 56 7.63 2.96 -7.22
C ALA A 56 7.56 1.72 -6.31
N PRO A 57 6.57 0.84 -6.49
CA PRO A 57 6.58 -0.49 -5.89
C PRO A 57 7.55 -1.38 -6.66
N LEU A 58 8.31 -2.23 -5.97
CA LEU A 58 9.08 -3.32 -6.54
C LEU A 58 8.63 -4.63 -5.92
N TYR A 59 8.04 -5.49 -6.72
CA TYR A 59 7.52 -6.78 -6.27
C TYR A 59 8.65 -7.81 -6.25
N LEU A 60 8.92 -8.34 -5.05
CA LEU A 60 9.98 -9.32 -4.81
C LEU A 60 9.52 -10.74 -5.11
N SER A 61 8.25 -11.03 -4.78
CA SER A 61 7.68 -12.37 -4.88
C SER A 61 6.15 -12.31 -4.94
N ASN A 62 5.55 -13.15 -5.79
CA ASN A 62 4.11 -13.40 -5.79
C ASN A 62 3.75 -14.78 -5.16
N GLU A 63 4.71 -15.43 -4.50
CA GLU A 63 4.46 -16.61 -3.66
C GLU A 63 3.71 -16.21 -2.39
N CYS A 64 2.59 -16.90 -2.11
CA CYS A 64 1.77 -16.63 -0.95
C CYS A 64 1.15 -17.89 -0.36
N ILE A 65 1.12 -18.01 0.98
CA ILE A 65 0.46 -19.11 1.69
C ILE A 65 -0.97 -18.77 2.11
N ASN A 66 -1.37 -17.49 1.98
CA ASN A 66 -2.71 -17.05 2.31
C ASN A 66 -3.68 -17.30 1.15
N ASN A 67 -4.95 -17.48 1.51
CA ASN A 67 -6.03 -17.55 0.55
C ASN A 67 -7.01 -16.39 0.81
N CYS A 68 -6.72 -15.24 0.18
CA CYS A 68 -7.54 -14.05 0.23
C CYS A 68 -8.36 -13.98 -1.06
N THR A 69 -9.68 -13.98 -0.96
CA THR A 69 -10.57 -14.11 -2.14
C THR A 69 -10.42 -13.02 -3.19
N TYR A 70 -9.89 -11.85 -2.81
CA TYR A 70 -9.74 -10.66 -3.66
C TYR A 70 -8.33 -10.45 -4.22
N CYS A 71 -7.35 -11.27 -3.86
CA CYS A 71 -5.95 -11.04 -4.19
C CYS A 71 -5.47 -11.96 -5.31
N GLY A 72 -4.82 -11.38 -6.33
CA GLY A 72 -4.25 -12.14 -7.45
C GLY A 72 -3.22 -13.19 -6.98
N PHE A 73 -2.45 -12.91 -5.92
CA PHE A 73 -1.45 -13.83 -5.35
C PHE A 73 -2.04 -14.93 -4.46
N SER A 74 -3.35 -15.00 -4.32
CA SER A 74 -4.01 -16.00 -3.48
C SER A 74 -3.50 -17.40 -3.79
N ARG A 75 -3.27 -18.20 -2.73
CA ARG A 75 -2.70 -19.55 -2.85
C ARG A 75 -3.47 -20.47 -3.79
N SER A 76 -4.79 -20.31 -3.84
CA SER A 76 -5.67 -21.13 -4.70
C SER A 76 -5.64 -20.74 -6.17
N ASN A 77 -5.10 -19.57 -6.52
CA ASN A 77 -5.07 -19.12 -7.90
C ASN A 77 -4.02 -19.89 -8.70
N PRO A 78 -4.40 -20.45 -9.86
CA PRO A 78 -3.46 -21.16 -10.76
C PRO A 78 -2.69 -20.14 -11.60
N ILE A 79 -1.72 -19.48 -11.00
CA ILE A 79 -0.92 -18.42 -11.59
C ILE A 79 0.56 -18.78 -11.69
N LEU A 80 1.27 -18.18 -12.64
CA LEU A 80 2.73 -18.25 -12.70
C LEU A 80 3.35 -17.44 -11.56
N ARG A 81 4.24 -18.10 -10.82
CA ARG A 81 4.89 -17.54 -9.64
C ARG A 81 6.39 -17.47 -9.81
N VAL A 82 6.99 -16.51 -9.14
CA VAL A 82 8.44 -16.36 -9.00
C VAL A 82 8.77 -15.61 -7.72
N THR A 83 9.91 -15.93 -7.14
CA THR A 83 10.61 -15.09 -6.14
C THR A 83 11.93 -14.67 -6.79
N LEU A 84 12.16 -13.39 -6.91
CA LEU A 84 13.38 -12.83 -7.49
C LEU A 84 14.59 -13.16 -6.60
N THR A 85 15.71 -13.50 -7.21
CA THR A 85 16.99 -13.55 -6.48
C THR A 85 17.43 -12.14 -6.09
N VAL A 86 18.34 -12.01 -5.13
CA VAL A 86 18.88 -10.71 -4.69
C VAL A 86 19.49 -9.92 -5.86
N ASP A 87 20.20 -10.61 -6.77
CA ASP A 87 20.77 -9.98 -7.97
C ASP A 87 19.69 -9.49 -8.95
N GLN A 88 18.59 -10.23 -9.09
CA GLN A 88 17.44 -9.82 -9.89
C GLN A 88 16.75 -8.60 -9.26
N VAL A 89 16.60 -8.59 -7.94
CA VAL A 89 16.06 -7.42 -7.18
C VAL A 89 16.95 -6.20 -7.39
N LEU A 90 18.27 -6.35 -7.31
CA LEU A 90 19.21 -5.26 -7.58
C LEU A 90 19.06 -4.72 -9.01
N ALA A 91 18.88 -5.58 -10.01
CA ALA A 91 18.71 -5.15 -11.40
C ALA A 91 17.40 -4.37 -11.61
N GLU A 92 16.29 -4.83 -11.02
CA GLU A 92 15.00 -4.12 -11.03
C GLU A 92 15.11 -2.76 -10.32
N ALA A 93 15.77 -2.74 -9.16
CA ALA A 93 15.99 -1.54 -8.37
C ALA A 93 16.89 -0.52 -9.11
N GLN A 94 17.95 -0.99 -9.78
CA GLN A 94 18.82 -0.12 -10.60
C GLN A 94 18.03 0.54 -11.73
N HIS A 95 17.16 -0.20 -12.40
CA HIS A 95 16.28 0.35 -13.44
C HIS A 95 15.42 1.51 -12.90
N LEU A 96 14.80 1.33 -11.73
CA LEU A 96 14.00 2.38 -11.08
C LEU A 96 14.86 3.57 -10.65
N HIS A 97 16.05 3.31 -10.12
CA HIS A 97 17.01 4.36 -9.75
C HIS A 97 17.42 5.20 -10.96
N ASP A 98 17.67 4.57 -12.12
CA ASP A 98 18.04 5.24 -13.36
C ASP A 98 16.91 6.10 -13.94
N GLN A 99 15.64 5.73 -13.64
CA GLN A 99 14.47 6.57 -13.93
C GLN A 99 14.32 7.77 -12.97
N GLY A 100 15.14 7.90 -11.95
CA GLY A 100 15.16 9.01 -11.00
C GLY A 100 14.59 8.70 -9.63
N PHE A 101 13.97 7.53 -9.41
CA PHE A 101 13.40 7.19 -8.12
C PHE A 101 14.45 7.14 -7.00
N ARG A 102 14.09 7.66 -5.83
CA ARG A 102 14.90 7.65 -4.60
C ARG A 102 14.11 7.10 -3.41
N SER A 103 12.82 6.86 -3.62
CA SER A 103 11.93 6.16 -2.68
C SER A 103 11.39 4.90 -3.33
N ILE A 104 11.52 3.76 -2.66
CA ILE A 104 11.07 2.46 -3.17
C ILE A 104 10.19 1.75 -2.13
N LEU A 105 9.18 1.04 -2.61
CA LEU A 105 8.32 0.18 -1.80
C LEU A 105 8.54 -1.27 -2.22
N LEU A 106 9.20 -2.07 -1.39
CA LEU A 106 9.37 -3.50 -1.64
C LEU A 106 8.10 -4.25 -1.23
N VAL A 107 7.52 -4.99 -2.16
CA VAL A 107 6.25 -5.70 -1.98
C VAL A 107 6.46 -7.20 -2.12
N ALA A 108 5.87 -8.00 -1.25
CA ALA A 108 5.91 -9.45 -1.37
C ALA A 108 4.64 -10.12 -0.84
N GLY A 109 4.29 -11.26 -1.45
CA GLY A 109 3.35 -12.19 -0.84
C GLY A 109 3.91 -12.79 0.45
N GLU A 110 3.05 -13.36 1.27
CA GLU A 110 3.46 -13.99 2.53
C GLU A 110 3.85 -15.44 2.30
N HIS A 111 5.15 -15.73 2.36
CA HIS A 111 5.63 -17.11 2.28
C HIS A 111 6.91 -17.29 3.12
N PRO A 112 6.87 -18.07 4.24
CA PRO A 112 7.98 -18.12 5.21
C PRO A 112 9.27 -18.70 4.64
N LYS A 113 9.19 -19.53 3.59
CA LYS A 113 10.35 -20.13 2.94
C LYS A 113 10.96 -19.23 1.87
N PHE A 114 10.13 -18.59 1.04
CA PHE A 114 10.60 -17.80 -0.10
C PHE A 114 10.84 -16.33 0.27
N VAL A 115 10.06 -15.81 1.22
CA VAL A 115 10.16 -14.44 1.72
C VAL A 115 10.52 -14.48 3.21
N SER A 116 11.71 -15.02 3.49
CA SER A 116 12.26 -15.07 4.85
C SER A 116 12.86 -13.72 5.26
N ASN A 117 13.08 -13.53 6.58
CA ASN A 117 13.79 -12.35 7.07
C ASN A 117 15.17 -12.19 6.43
N GLY A 118 15.98 -13.25 6.37
CA GLY A 118 17.30 -13.19 5.76
C GLY A 118 17.25 -12.76 4.30
N TYR A 119 16.29 -13.26 3.53
CA TYR A 119 16.09 -12.81 2.16
C TYR A 119 15.74 -11.32 2.07
N LEU A 120 14.84 -10.83 2.95
CA LEU A 120 14.48 -9.41 2.97
C LEU A 120 15.66 -8.53 3.39
N GLU A 121 16.43 -8.95 4.39
CA GLU A 121 17.65 -8.27 4.84
C GLU A 121 18.66 -8.17 3.69
N ASP A 122 18.89 -9.26 2.95
CA ASP A 122 19.79 -9.29 1.79
C ASP A 122 19.31 -8.36 0.67
N CYS A 123 18.01 -8.36 0.37
CA CYS A 123 17.42 -7.44 -0.62
C CYS A 123 17.62 -5.97 -0.20
N ILE A 124 17.33 -5.62 1.06
CA ILE A 124 17.53 -4.24 1.56
C ILE A 124 19.01 -3.86 1.48
N ASN A 125 19.91 -4.72 1.95
CA ASN A 125 21.35 -4.47 1.93
C ASN A 125 21.89 -4.27 0.51
N SER A 126 21.35 -4.99 -0.49
CA SER A 126 21.80 -4.87 -1.88
C SER A 126 21.42 -3.54 -2.53
N ILE A 127 20.31 -2.89 -2.09
CA ILE A 127 19.76 -1.71 -2.76
C ILE A 127 19.90 -0.40 -1.94
N LYS A 128 20.24 -0.46 -0.64
CA LYS A 128 20.26 0.72 0.25
C LYS A 128 21.22 1.83 -0.20
N HIS A 129 22.22 1.51 -1.03
CA HIS A 129 23.10 2.50 -1.60
C HIS A 129 22.47 3.30 -2.76
N LEU A 130 21.40 2.77 -3.37
CA LEU A 130 20.64 3.38 -4.45
C LEU A 130 19.47 4.23 -3.92
N PHE A 131 18.83 3.76 -2.84
CA PHE A 131 17.62 4.38 -2.32
C PHE A 131 17.81 4.87 -0.89
N PRO A 132 17.76 6.18 -0.64
CA PRO A 132 17.76 6.75 0.70
C PRO A 132 16.46 6.48 1.47
N SER A 133 15.41 6.02 0.80
CA SER A 133 14.12 5.72 1.41
C SER A 133 13.60 4.36 0.94
N ILE A 134 13.62 3.37 1.83
CA ILE A 134 13.13 2.02 1.59
C ILE A 134 11.96 1.73 2.53
N ALA A 135 10.82 1.38 1.96
CA ALA A 135 9.65 0.91 2.70
C ALA A 135 9.29 -0.52 2.28
N LEU A 136 8.58 -1.22 3.16
CA LEU A 136 8.12 -2.59 2.94
C LEU A 136 6.60 -2.66 2.99
N GLU A 137 6.00 -3.43 2.08
CA GLU A 137 4.62 -3.89 2.13
C GLU A 137 4.62 -5.42 2.13
N ILE A 138 4.72 -5.99 3.32
CA ILE A 138 4.92 -7.42 3.56
C ILE A 138 3.98 -7.94 4.64
N ALA A 139 4.02 -9.24 4.91
CA ALA A 139 3.29 -9.85 6.01
C ALA A 139 3.67 -9.26 7.38
N PRO A 140 2.72 -9.14 8.32
CA PRO A 140 3.01 -8.74 9.69
C PRO A 140 4.03 -9.67 10.37
N MET A 141 4.99 -9.07 11.08
CA MET A 141 6.05 -9.78 11.81
C MET A 141 6.03 -9.43 13.30
N ASN A 142 6.82 -10.16 14.09
CA ASN A 142 7.11 -9.77 15.46
C ASN A 142 8.15 -8.62 15.53
N GLU A 143 8.30 -8.01 16.70
CA GLU A 143 9.18 -6.85 16.89
C GLU A 143 10.66 -7.18 16.61
N ASN A 144 11.13 -8.37 17.02
CA ASN A 144 12.53 -8.77 16.79
C ASN A 144 12.86 -8.90 15.30
N ASP A 145 11.94 -9.48 14.52
CA ASP A 145 12.14 -9.63 13.09
C ASP A 145 12.06 -8.28 12.37
N TYR A 146 11.15 -7.41 12.77
CA TYR A 146 11.10 -6.03 12.26
C TYR A 146 12.36 -5.23 12.61
N SER A 147 12.93 -5.40 13.82
CA SER A 147 14.16 -4.72 14.22
C SER A 147 15.35 -5.08 13.34
N LYS A 148 15.44 -6.32 12.84
CA LYS A 148 16.49 -6.73 11.88
C LYS A 148 16.37 -5.95 10.57
N LEU A 149 15.14 -5.80 10.04
CA LEU A 149 14.90 -5.06 8.80
C LEU A 149 15.21 -3.56 8.96
N VAL A 150 14.87 -2.96 10.10
CA VAL A 150 15.26 -1.58 10.43
C VAL A 150 16.77 -1.44 10.47
N ASN A 151 17.48 -2.35 11.13
CA ASN A 151 18.95 -2.34 11.22
C ASN A 151 19.61 -2.52 9.84
N SER A 152 18.95 -3.19 8.91
CA SER A 152 19.43 -3.33 7.54
C SER A 152 19.28 -2.05 6.70
N GLY A 153 18.46 -1.07 7.17
CA GLY A 153 18.30 0.24 6.52
C GLY A 153 16.87 0.52 6.02
N CYS A 154 15.89 -0.30 6.41
CA CYS A 154 14.49 -0.02 6.11
C CYS A 154 13.88 0.94 7.12
N GLU A 155 13.19 1.98 6.66
CA GLU A 155 12.59 3.01 7.52
C GLU A 155 11.07 3.00 7.54
N GLY A 156 10.43 2.43 6.51
CA GLY A 156 9.00 2.47 6.30
C GLY A 156 8.33 1.10 6.27
N LEU A 157 7.15 1.00 6.87
CA LEU A 157 6.26 -0.16 6.74
C LEU A 157 4.89 0.31 6.27
N VAL A 158 4.35 -0.36 5.26
CA VAL A 158 2.97 -0.21 4.80
C VAL A 158 2.21 -1.49 5.14
N VAL A 159 1.10 -1.35 5.83
CA VAL A 159 0.22 -2.48 6.15
C VAL A 159 -1.24 -2.03 6.13
N TYR A 160 -2.00 -2.59 5.20
CA TYR A 160 -3.44 -2.35 5.15
C TYR A 160 -4.16 -3.36 6.02
N GLN A 161 -5.12 -2.90 6.83
CA GLN A 161 -6.01 -3.81 7.56
C GLN A 161 -6.91 -4.60 6.61
N GLU A 162 -7.03 -4.16 5.38
CA GLU A 162 -7.93 -4.61 4.32
C GLU A 162 -9.38 -4.20 4.62
N THR A 163 -10.00 -4.74 5.65
CA THR A 163 -11.30 -4.31 6.18
C THR A 163 -11.30 -4.34 7.71
N TYR A 164 -11.93 -3.36 8.33
CA TYR A 164 -12.17 -3.33 9.78
C TYR A 164 -13.43 -4.11 10.19
N ASN A 165 -14.25 -4.52 9.22
CA ASN A 165 -15.39 -5.39 9.47
C ASN A 165 -14.92 -6.83 9.74
N LYS A 166 -14.95 -7.25 11.01
CA LYS A 166 -14.47 -8.57 11.45
C LYS A 166 -15.18 -9.74 10.75
N THR A 167 -16.46 -9.60 10.44
CA THR A 167 -17.23 -10.64 9.73
C THR A 167 -16.74 -10.77 8.29
N ALA A 168 -16.70 -9.68 7.55
CA ALA A 168 -16.17 -9.65 6.19
C ALA A 168 -14.71 -10.12 6.16
N TYR A 169 -13.89 -9.69 7.12
CA TYR A 169 -12.48 -10.10 7.22
C TYR A 169 -12.34 -11.62 7.30
N LYS A 170 -13.14 -12.28 8.16
CA LYS A 170 -13.14 -13.73 8.34
C LYS A 170 -13.57 -14.48 7.08
N GLU A 171 -14.56 -13.97 6.37
CA GLU A 171 -15.08 -14.57 5.14
C GLU A 171 -14.09 -14.44 3.98
N LEU A 172 -13.38 -13.32 3.88
CA LEU A 172 -12.46 -13.01 2.80
C LEU A 172 -11.08 -13.65 2.95
N HIS A 173 -10.64 -13.95 4.18
CA HIS A 173 -9.35 -14.58 4.46
C HIS A 173 -9.56 -16.04 4.89
N THR A 174 -9.71 -16.92 3.91
CA THR A 174 -10.18 -18.31 4.13
C THR A 174 -9.12 -19.24 4.70
N SER A 175 -7.82 -18.97 4.46
CA SER A 175 -6.71 -19.76 5.02
C SER A 175 -5.41 -18.95 5.11
N GLY A 176 -4.47 -19.46 5.89
CA GLY A 176 -3.16 -18.85 6.10
C GLY A 176 -3.10 -17.90 7.30
N PRO A 177 -1.90 -17.38 7.64
CA PRO A 177 -1.68 -16.50 8.80
C PRO A 177 -2.47 -15.20 8.75
N LYS A 178 -2.77 -14.66 7.55
CA LYS A 178 -3.55 -13.44 7.37
C LYS A 178 -4.97 -13.51 7.95
N LYS A 179 -5.45 -14.71 8.31
CA LYS A 179 -6.73 -14.87 9.03
C LYS A 179 -6.76 -14.20 10.40
N ASP A 180 -5.60 -13.96 11.01
CA ASP A 180 -5.53 -13.33 12.32
C ASP A 180 -5.74 -11.81 12.18
N PHE A 181 -6.98 -11.40 12.44
CA PHE A 181 -7.41 -10.01 12.38
C PHE A 181 -6.64 -9.12 13.35
N ASN A 182 -6.48 -9.56 14.61
CA ASN A 182 -5.86 -8.76 15.65
C ASN A 182 -4.34 -8.65 15.44
N TRP A 183 -3.70 -9.74 15.04
CA TRP A 183 -2.28 -9.74 14.69
C TRP A 183 -1.94 -8.72 13.61
N ARG A 184 -2.83 -8.58 12.61
CA ARG A 184 -2.67 -7.60 11.56
C ARG A 184 -3.00 -6.19 12.02
N LEU A 185 -4.05 -6.02 12.82
CA LEU A 185 -4.47 -4.71 13.35
C LEU A 185 -3.38 -4.07 14.21
N ASP A 186 -2.72 -4.86 15.07
CA ASP A 186 -1.66 -4.37 15.97
C ASP A 186 -0.28 -4.25 15.27
N CYS A 187 -0.19 -4.60 13.99
CA CYS A 187 1.06 -4.59 13.23
C CYS A 187 1.77 -3.22 13.22
N PRO A 188 1.09 -2.07 12.99
CA PRO A 188 1.72 -0.75 12.99
C PRO A 188 2.40 -0.42 14.33
N GLU A 189 1.80 -0.80 15.45
CA GLU A 189 2.37 -0.57 16.78
C GLU A 189 3.63 -1.42 17.00
N ARG A 190 3.60 -2.71 16.62
CA ARG A 190 4.80 -3.57 16.69
C ARG A 190 5.93 -3.04 15.81
N ALA A 191 5.62 -2.56 14.61
CA ALA A 191 6.62 -1.97 13.72
C ALA A 191 7.23 -0.69 14.34
N TYR A 192 6.42 0.17 14.94
CA TYR A 192 6.89 1.35 15.64
C TYR A 192 7.86 1.00 16.79
N ASN A 193 7.50 0.02 17.62
CA ASN A 193 8.33 -0.46 18.72
C ASN A 193 9.66 -1.01 18.21
N ALA A 194 9.66 -1.69 17.08
CA ALA A 194 10.85 -2.22 16.41
C ALA A 194 11.76 -1.15 15.78
N GLY A 195 11.30 0.09 15.67
CA GLY A 195 12.11 1.20 15.18
C GLY A 195 11.66 1.84 13.87
N PHE A 196 10.62 1.33 13.22
CA PHE A 196 10.05 2.01 12.04
C PHE A 196 9.53 3.41 12.42
N ARG A 197 9.76 4.37 11.53
CA ARG A 197 9.36 5.78 11.74
C ARG A 197 8.44 6.31 10.64
N ARG A 198 8.27 5.56 9.56
CA ARG A 198 7.26 5.84 8.53
C ARG A 198 6.29 4.67 8.47
N ILE A 199 5.02 4.94 8.75
CA ILE A 199 3.99 3.91 8.83
C ILE A 199 2.83 4.28 7.91
N GLY A 200 2.61 3.44 6.90
CA GLY A 200 1.47 3.53 5.99
C GLY A 200 0.37 2.57 6.44
N ILE A 201 -0.83 3.09 6.60
CA ILE A 201 -2.02 2.29 6.88
C ILE A 201 -3.07 2.51 5.80
N GLY A 202 -4.07 1.64 5.73
CA GLY A 202 -5.14 1.76 4.76
C GLY A 202 -6.22 0.70 4.91
N SER A 203 -7.27 0.87 4.15
CA SER A 203 -8.34 -0.11 3.96
C SER A 203 -8.57 -0.32 2.46
N LEU A 204 -8.87 -1.55 2.08
CA LEU A 204 -9.18 -1.91 0.70
C LEU A 204 -10.68 -1.74 0.45
N PHE A 205 -11.03 -0.65 -0.21
CA PHE A 205 -12.42 -0.29 -0.45
C PHE A 205 -13.07 -1.19 -1.51
N GLY A 206 -14.28 -1.64 -1.19
CA GLY A 206 -15.01 -2.62 -1.96
C GLY A 206 -15.35 -3.88 -1.17
N LEU A 207 -14.73 -4.09 0.00
CA LEU A 207 -14.91 -5.26 0.85
C LEU A 207 -16.04 -5.11 1.88
N SER A 208 -16.39 -3.88 2.24
CA SER A 208 -17.41 -3.53 3.23
C SER A 208 -17.93 -2.11 2.99
N ASP A 209 -18.92 -1.66 3.78
CA ASP A 209 -19.46 -0.30 3.73
C ASP A 209 -18.35 0.74 3.91
N TRP A 210 -18.16 1.61 2.91
CA TRP A 210 -17.02 2.51 2.85
C TRP A 210 -17.00 3.56 3.96
N ARG A 211 -18.17 4.02 4.44
CA ARG A 211 -18.24 5.02 5.53
C ARG A 211 -17.81 4.43 6.86
N LYS A 212 -18.18 3.18 7.13
CA LYS A 212 -17.76 2.45 8.32
C LYS A 212 -16.27 2.13 8.28
N GLU A 213 -15.76 1.70 7.12
CA GLU A 213 -14.32 1.47 6.90
C GLU A 213 -13.52 2.75 7.11
N ALA A 214 -13.97 3.87 6.52
CA ALA A 214 -13.33 5.16 6.66
C ALA A 214 -13.27 5.64 8.12
N LEU A 215 -14.37 5.52 8.85
CA LEU A 215 -14.41 5.90 10.26
C LEU A 215 -13.49 5.02 11.12
N SER A 216 -13.47 3.72 10.87
CA SER A 216 -12.59 2.78 11.59
C SER A 216 -11.12 3.06 11.29
N LEU A 217 -10.77 3.34 10.03
CA LEU A 217 -9.43 3.74 9.62
C LEU A 217 -9.00 5.06 10.28
N ALA A 218 -9.90 6.04 10.32
CA ALA A 218 -9.65 7.32 10.99
C ALA A 218 -9.44 7.14 12.50
N ALA A 219 -10.24 6.29 13.16
CA ALA A 219 -10.06 5.97 14.57
C ALA A 219 -8.74 5.24 14.84
N HIS A 220 -8.34 4.31 13.96
CA HIS A 220 -7.05 3.64 14.06
C HIS A 220 -5.88 4.62 13.90
N LEU A 221 -5.96 5.51 12.91
CA LEU A 221 -4.97 6.56 12.72
C LEU A 221 -4.84 7.48 13.94
N ASP A 222 -5.96 7.95 14.49
CA ASP A 222 -5.98 8.79 15.69
C ASP A 222 -5.36 8.10 16.91
N TYR A 223 -5.65 6.80 17.08
CA TYR A 223 -5.01 5.98 18.11
C TYR A 223 -3.49 5.90 17.91
N LEU A 224 -3.05 5.57 16.69
CA LEU A 224 -1.63 5.42 16.38
C LEU A 224 -0.86 6.74 16.53
N GLN A 225 -1.42 7.87 16.11
CA GLN A 225 -0.80 9.18 16.28
C GLN A 225 -0.55 9.52 17.76
N ARG A 226 -1.43 9.10 18.65
CA ARG A 226 -1.26 9.29 20.10
C ARG A 226 -0.31 8.27 20.71
N LYS A 227 -0.43 7.01 20.33
CA LYS A 227 0.36 5.91 20.89
C LYS A 227 1.79 5.89 20.38
N CYS A 228 1.95 6.10 19.08
CA CYS A 228 3.20 5.98 18.34
C CYS A 228 3.61 7.34 17.75
N TRP A 229 3.64 8.36 18.58
CA TRP A 229 3.72 9.78 18.23
C TRP A 229 5.00 10.22 17.49
N LYS A 230 6.07 9.41 17.52
CA LYS A 230 7.32 9.69 16.79
C LYS A 230 7.27 9.24 15.32
N ALA A 231 6.21 8.54 14.91
CA ALA A 231 6.09 8.06 13.54
C ALA A 231 5.40 9.09 12.65
N ASN A 232 5.85 9.16 11.39
CA ASN A 232 5.17 9.84 10.31
C ASN A 232 4.18 8.87 9.66
N TYR A 233 2.95 9.32 9.44
CA TYR A 233 1.89 8.49 8.91
C TYR A 233 1.55 8.83 7.47
N THR A 234 1.25 7.77 6.70
CA THR A 234 0.57 7.89 5.41
C THR A 234 -0.70 7.05 5.42
N VAL A 235 -1.72 7.49 4.69
CA VAL A 235 -2.97 6.77 4.52
C VAL A 235 -3.22 6.51 3.04
N SER A 236 -3.68 5.29 2.74
CA SER A 236 -4.07 4.87 1.38
C SER A 236 -5.50 4.37 1.37
N PHE A 237 -6.19 4.62 0.26
CA PHE A 237 -7.58 4.23 0.03
C PHE A 237 -7.72 3.38 -1.24
N PRO A 238 -6.97 2.25 -1.38
CA PRO A 238 -7.06 1.45 -2.58
C PRO A 238 -8.47 0.91 -2.78
N ARG A 239 -8.98 0.99 -4.01
CA ARG A 239 -10.22 0.31 -4.43
C ARG A 239 -9.88 -1.06 -5.02
N ILE A 240 -10.82 -2.01 -4.92
CA ILE A 240 -10.70 -3.31 -5.58
C ILE A 240 -10.52 -3.11 -7.09
N ARG A 241 -9.56 -3.84 -7.65
CA ARG A 241 -9.29 -3.89 -9.09
C ARG A 241 -9.38 -5.34 -9.57
N PRO A 242 -9.64 -5.58 -10.86
CA PRO A 242 -9.56 -6.92 -11.43
C PRO A 242 -8.24 -7.60 -11.09
N ALA A 243 -8.32 -8.89 -10.75
CA ALA A 243 -7.18 -9.72 -10.41
C ALA A 243 -7.50 -11.19 -10.73
N ALA A 244 -6.48 -12.03 -10.78
CA ALA A 244 -6.69 -13.48 -10.87
C ALA A 244 -7.60 -13.97 -9.73
N GLY A 245 -8.52 -14.87 -10.04
CA GLY A 245 -9.55 -15.36 -9.10
C GLY A 245 -10.92 -14.73 -9.28
N GLY A 246 -11.05 -13.64 -10.06
CA GLY A 246 -12.34 -13.09 -10.50
C GLY A 246 -13.22 -12.54 -9.37
N PHE A 247 -12.62 -11.97 -8.32
CA PHE A 247 -13.37 -11.37 -7.22
C PHE A 247 -14.11 -10.10 -7.66
N HIS A 248 -15.38 -10.00 -7.29
CA HIS A 248 -16.21 -8.81 -7.52
C HIS A 248 -16.55 -8.14 -6.19
N PRO A 249 -16.32 -6.81 -6.05
CA PRO A 249 -16.64 -6.10 -4.83
C PRO A 249 -18.15 -6.08 -4.58
N SER A 250 -18.56 -6.30 -3.32
CA SER A 250 -19.97 -6.23 -2.90
C SER A 250 -20.41 -4.80 -2.56
N HIS A 251 -19.45 -3.90 -2.35
CA HIS A 251 -19.67 -2.50 -1.98
C HIS A 251 -18.79 -1.62 -2.86
N SER A 252 -19.38 -0.83 -3.74
CA SER A 252 -18.61 0.15 -4.53
C SER A 252 -18.29 1.40 -3.73
N LEU A 253 -17.16 2.02 -4.03
CA LEU A 253 -16.82 3.38 -3.64
C LEU A 253 -16.75 4.20 -4.93
N GLU A 254 -17.74 5.03 -5.17
CA GLU A 254 -17.82 5.88 -6.35
C GLU A 254 -16.79 7.01 -6.31
N ASP A 255 -16.44 7.59 -7.45
CA ASP A 255 -15.43 8.65 -7.55
C ASP A 255 -15.78 9.86 -6.67
N ARG A 256 -17.05 10.25 -6.63
CA ARG A 256 -17.54 11.34 -5.80
C ARG A 256 -17.33 11.06 -4.30
N ASP A 257 -17.70 9.87 -3.85
CA ASP A 257 -17.52 9.44 -2.46
C ASP A 257 -16.03 9.30 -2.11
N PHE A 258 -15.20 8.88 -3.08
CA PHE A 258 -13.74 8.83 -2.89
C PHE A 258 -13.15 10.23 -2.67
N VAL A 259 -13.57 11.22 -3.46
CA VAL A 259 -13.15 12.63 -3.27
C VAL A 259 -13.56 13.12 -1.89
N GLN A 260 -14.79 12.89 -1.47
CA GLN A 260 -15.30 13.26 -0.15
C GLN A 260 -14.47 12.62 0.98
N LEU A 261 -14.19 11.32 0.86
CA LEU A 261 -13.35 10.54 1.80
C LEU A 261 -11.95 11.15 1.96
N VAL A 262 -11.27 11.38 0.85
CA VAL A 262 -9.89 11.91 0.84
C VAL A 262 -9.85 13.31 1.44
N CYS A 263 -10.83 14.16 1.10
CA CYS A 263 -10.95 15.51 1.66
C CYS A 263 -11.26 15.49 3.17
N ALA A 264 -12.12 14.58 3.63
CA ALA A 264 -12.42 14.42 5.06
C ALA A 264 -11.16 14.03 5.86
N PHE A 265 -10.34 13.10 5.33
CA PHE A 265 -9.06 12.75 5.93
C PHE A 265 -8.11 13.95 6.00
N ARG A 266 -7.94 14.70 4.91
CA ARG A 266 -7.09 15.89 4.90
C ARG A 266 -7.54 16.95 5.91
N ILE A 267 -8.84 17.19 6.04
CA ILE A 267 -9.39 18.20 6.95
C ILE A 267 -9.23 17.80 8.42
N CYS A 268 -9.32 16.51 8.73
CA CYS A 268 -9.23 16.01 10.09
C CYS A 268 -7.81 15.58 10.50
N PHE A 269 -6.96 15.24 9.55
CA PHE A 269 -5.58 14.80 9.77
C PHE A 269 -4.62 15.59 8.85
N PRO A 270 -4.40 16.87 9.14
CA PRO A 270 -3.72 17.80 8.23
C PRO A 270 -2.26 17.42 7.93
N ASP A 271 -1.56 16.78 8.88
CA ASP A 271 -0.14 16.41 8.77
C ASP A 271 0.11 15.01 8.19
N VAL A 272 -0.96 14.26 7.90
CA VAL A 272 -0.85 12.88 7.39
C VAL A 272 -0.65 12.89 5.87
N GLY A 273 0.33 12.12 5.39
CA GLY A 273 0.51 11.91 3.96
C GLY A 273 -0.66 11.11 3.37
N ILE A 274 -1.14 11.49 2.19
CA ILE A 274 -2.18 10.74 1.47
C ILE A 274 -1.58 10.20 0.17
N VAL A 275 -1.69 8.87 0.02
CA VAL A 275 -1.06 8.14 -1.09
C VAL A 275 -2.10 7.77 -2.14
N LEU A 276 -1.77 8.02 -3.41
CA LEU A 276 -2.58 7.63 -4.55
C LEU A 276 -1.77 6.74 -5.51
N SER A 277 -2.26 5.54 -5.77
CA SER A 277 -1.58 4.57 -6.62
C SER A 277 -2.11 4.54 -8.05
N THR A 278 -1.42 3.80 -8.92
CA THR A 278 -1.81 3.53 -10.32
C THR A 278 -3.04 2.63 -10.46
N ARG A 279 -3.69 2.25 -9.35
CA ARG A 279 -5.00 1.57 -9.35
C ARG A 279 -6.09 2.43 -9.97
N GLU A 280 -5.99 3.75 -9.81
CA GLU A 280 -6.96 4.72 -10.31
C GLU A 280 -6.62 5.16 -11.73
N SER A 281 -7.65 5.56 -12.48
CA SER A 281 -7.50 6.03 -13.86
C SER A 281 -6.69 7.33 -13.94
N GLU A 282 -6.04 7.56 -15.06
CA GLU A 282 -5.27 8.80 -15.33
C GLU A 282 -6.08 10.04 -15.00
N LYS A 283 -7.28 10.15 -15.56
CA LYS A 283 -8.18 11.30 -15.38
C LYS A 283 -8.52 11.53 -13.91
N PHE A 284 -8.81 10.47 -13.16
CA PHE A 284 -9.17 10.58 -11.75
C PHE A 284 -7.98 10.97 -10.88
N ARG A 285 -6.80 10.42 -11.18
CA ARG A 285 -5.55 10.78 -10.50
C ARG A 285 -5.17 12.24 -10.74
N ASP A 286 -5.33 12.73 -11.98
CA ASP A 286 -5.05 14.11 -12.33
C ASP A 286 -5.98 15.07 -11.56
N GLY A 287 -7.27 14.75 -11.45
CA GLY A 287 -8.22 15.53 -10.68
C GLY A 287 -7.89 15.58 -9.18
N LEU A 288 -7.45 14.47 -8.60
CA LEU A 288 -7.14 14.37 -7.17
C LEU A 288 -5.78 14.96 -6.77
N ALA A 289 -4.80 14.97 -7.67
CA ALA A 289 -3.42 15.34 -7.36
C ALA A 289 -3.32 16.72 -6.68
N SER A 290 -4.09 17.70 -7.13
CA SER A 290 -4.09 19.06 -6.58
C SER A 290 -4.96 19.24 -5.33
N ILE A 291 -5.80 18.24 -4.96
CA ILE A 291 -6.79 18.37 -3.89
C ILE A 291 -6.20 18.03 -2.52
N ALA A 292 -5.70 16.80 -2.36
CA ALA A 292 -5.28 16.32 -1.05
C ALA A 292 -4.08 15.36 -1.08
N ILE A 293 -3.66 14.93 -2.29
CA ILE A 293 -2.62 13.93 -2.45
C ILE A 293 -1.24 14.54 -2.16
N THR A 294 -0.38 13.75 -1.54
CA THR A 294 0.99 14.16 -1.20
C THR A 294 2.03 13.17 -1.69
N MET A 295 1.61 11.97 -2.06
CA MET A 295 2.48 10.91 -2.55
C MET A 295 1.78 10.12 -3.65
N ILE A 296 2.45 9.89 -4.77
CA ILE A 296 1.88 9.24 -5.94
C ILE A 296 2.85 8.22 -6.52
N SER A 297 2.35 7.04 -6.89
CA SER A 297 3.15 6.07 -7.65
C SER A 297 3.11 6.37 -9.15
N ALA A 298 4.17 6.02 -9.88
CA ALA A 298 4.24 6.22 -11.32
C ALA A 298 5.02 5.08 -11.99
N GLY A 299 4.61 4.71 -13.20
CA GLY A 299 5.24 3.65 -13.96
C GLY A 299 5.28 2.31 -13.21
N SER A 300 4.22 1.99 -12.47
CA SER A 300 4.19 0.83 -11.57
C SER A 300 4.00 -0.46 -12.34
N HIS A 301 4.63 -1.52 -11.84
CA HIS A 301 4.34 -2.92 -12.16
C HIS A 301 3.90 -3.63 -10.88
N THR A 302 2.96 -4.58 -10.98
CA THR A 302 2.40 -5.31 -9.84
C THR A 302 2.75 -6.79 -9.83
N GLU A 303 3.72 -7.14 -10.67
CA GLU A 303 4.33 -8.48 -10.78
C GLU A 303 5.84 -8.43 -10.49
N PRO A 304 6.44 -9.49 -9.95
CA PRO A 304 7.89 -9.60 -9.81
C PRO A 304 8.58 -9.62 -11.17
N GLY A 305 9.66 -8.85 -11.34
CA GLY A 305 10.41 -8.75 -12.59
C GLY A 305 9.73 -7.92 -13.68
N GLY A 306 8.71 -7.12 -13.34
CA GLY A 306 7.92 -6.34 -14.28
C GLY A 306 8.73 -5.26 -15.02
N TYR A 307 9.73 -4.67 -14.38
CA TYR A 307 10.51 -3.57 -14.95
C TYR A 307 11.55 -4.01 -15.98
N THR A 308 12.27 -5.10 -15.74
CA THR A 308 13.37 -5.55 -16.62
C THR A 308 13.11 -6.91 -17.27
N GLY A 309 12.06 -7.61 -16.84
CA GLY A 309 11.76 -8.97 -17.26
C GLY A 309 12.66 -10.03 -16.60
N LYS A 310 13.38 -9.69 -15.52
CA LYS A 310 14.16 -10.66 -14.75
C LYS A 310 13.26 -11.69 -14.06
N GLY A 311 13.77 -12.89 -13.81
CA GLY A 311 13.01 -13.98 -13.18
C GLY A 311 12.12 -14.78 -14.14
N LYS A 312 12.08 -14.46 -15.44
CA LYS A 312 11.27 -15.20 -16.43
C LYS A 312 11.65 -16.68 -16.55
N ASP A 313 12.92 -16.99 -16.39
CA ASP A 313 13.44 -18.35 -16.50
C ASP A 313 13.14 -19.19 -15.25
N ASP A 314 12.74 -18.54 -14.14
CA ASP A 314 12.41 -19.17 -12.85
C ASP A 314 10.90 -19.32 -12.63
N LEU A 315 10.08 -18.96 -13.61
CA LEU A 315 8.63 -19.06 -13.53
C LEU A 315 8.17 -20.50 -13.34
N HIS A 316 7.23 -20.70 -12.44
CA HIS A 316 6.67 -22.01 -12.12
C HIS A 316 5.24 -21.90 -11.58
N PHE A 317 4.56 -23.04 -11.48
CA PHE A 317 3.32 -23.14 -10.71
C PHE A 317 3.62 -23.63 -9.29
N THR A 318 2.83 -23.17 -8.33
CA THR A 318 2.85 -23.74 -6.97
C THR A 318 1.53 -24.46 -6.70
N ILE A 319 1.58 -25.80 -6.72
CA ILE A 319 0.40 -26.65 -6.51
C ILE A 319 0.55 -27.38 -5.17
N LYS A 320 -0.40 -27.19 -4.27
CA LYS A 320 -0.39 -27.76 -2.90
C LYS A 320 0.94 -27.50 -2.16
N GLY A 321 1.55 -26.32 -2.40
CA GLY A 321 2.83 -25.93 -1.78
C GLY A 321 4.07 -26.57 -2.38
N LYS A 322 3.96 -27.22 -3.54
CA LYS A 322 5.09 -27.78 -4.30
C LYS A 322 5.27 -27.01 -5.59
N ARG A 323 6.53 -26.71 -5.94
CA ARG A 323 6.89 -26.16 -7.24
C ARG A 323 6.65 -27.22 -8.32
N VAL A 324 5.97 -26.82 -9.39
CA VAL A 324 5.71 -27.62 -10.59
C VAL A 324 6.19 -26.83 -11.79
N GLU A 325 7.09 -27.40 -12.57
CA GLU A 325 7.64 -26.75 -13.76
C GLU A 325 6.55 -26.57 -14.82
N ILE A 326 6.69 -25.54 -15.66
CA ILE A 326 5.66 -25.19 -16.67
C ILE A 326 5.43 -26.38 -17.63
N GLN A 327 6.50 -27.11 -17.99
CA GLN A 327 6.43 -28.25 -18.90
C GLN A 327 5.65 -29.47 -18.34
N ASP A 328 5.57 -29.58 -17.02
CA ASP A 328 4.85 -30.66 -16.33
C ASP A 328 3.37 -30.28 -16.05
N ALA A 329 2.97 -29.08 -16.42
CA ALA A 329 1.65 -28.52 -16.14
C ALA A 329 0.68 -28.62 -17.33
N ASP A 330 0.96 -29.43 -18.35
CA ASP A 330 0.22 -29.56 -19.64
C ASP A 330 -1.29 -29.79 -19.52
N ASN A 331 -1.82 -30.00 -18.33
CA ASN A 331 -3.27 -30.14 -18.06
C ASN A 331 -3.88 -28.96 -17.31
N ILE A 332 -3.12 -27.89 -17.04
CA ILE A 332 -3.61 -26.71 -16.30
C ILE A 332 -3.67 -25.56 -17.30
N ASN A 333 -4.85 -25.33 -17.86
CA ASN A 333 -5.28 -24.23 -18.75
C ASN A 333 -4.14 -23.40 -19.36
N SER A 334 -4.06 -23.39 -20.66
CA SER A 334 -3.15 -22.62 -21.51
C SER A 334 -2.94 -21.17 -21.03
N CYS A 335 -2.11 -20.95 -20.02
CA CYS A 335 -1.63 -19.63 -19.67
C CYS A 335 -0.53 -19.28 -20.69
N ASN A 336 -0.86 -18.56 -21.74
CA ASN A 336 0.08 -18.03 -22.74
C ASN A 336 0.96 -16.91 -22.17
N SER A 337 0.88 -16.62 -20.87
CA SER A 337 1.69 -15.60 -20.21
C SER A 337 3.14 -16.06 -20.09
N LYS A 338 4.06 -15.20 -20.50
CA LYS A 338 5.51 -15.37 -20.34
C LYS A 338 6.05 -14.56 -19.16
N THR A 339 5.17 -14.05 -18.31
CA THR A 339 5.51 -13.21 -17.15
C THR A 339 4.87 -13.74 -15.89
N ALA A 340 5.41 -13.41 -14.73
CA ALA A 340 4.76 -13.66 -13.45
C ALA A 340 3.39 -12.97 -13.42
N ALA A 341 2.44 -13.57 -12.70
CA ALA A 341 1.12 -12.95 -12.55
C ALA A 341 1.22 -11.68 -11.69
N GLU A 342 0.50 -10.67 -12.12
CA GLU A 342 0.32 -9.42 -11.36
C GLU A 342 -0.62 -9.60 -10.17
N GLN A 343 -0.48 -8.75 -9.16
CA GLN A 343 -1.34 -8.77 -7.98
C GLN A 343 -2.76 -8.28 -8.29
N PHE A 344 -2.85 -7.26 -9.13
CA PHE A 344 -4.08 -6.65 -9.65
C PHE A 344 -3.74 -5.81 -10.89
N GLU A 345 -4.72 -5.57 -11.73
CA GLU A 345 -4.58 -4.72 -12.90
C GLU A 345 -4.41 -3.24 -12.51
N ILE A 346 -3.42 -2.57 -13.10
CA ILE A 346 -3.23 -1.12 -12.99
C ILE A 346 -4.08 -0.40 -14.03
N ASN A 347 -4.49 0.84 -13.72
CA ASN A 347 -5.37 1.64 -14.59
C ASN A 347 -4.68 2.90 -15.15
N ASP A 348 -3.52 3.25 -14.61
CA ASP A 348 -2.67 4.33 -15.13
C ASP A 348 -1.31 3.75 -15.51
N ASN A 349 -1.09 3.62 -16.82
CA ASN A 349 0.11 3.05 -17.41
C ASN A 349 1.15 4.11 -17.82
N ARG A 350 0.94 5.38 -17.43
CA ARG A 350 1.86 6.47 -17.78
C ARG A 350 3.25 6.23 -17.18
N THR A 351 4.24 6.62 -17.97
CA THR A 351 5.64 6.63 -17.50
C THR A 351 5.83 7.67 -16.38
N PRO A 352 6.88 7.53 -15.57
CA PRO A 352 7.19 8.51 -14.52
C PRO A 352 7.32 9.95 -15.06
N ASN A 353 7.91 10.13 -16.24
CA ASN A 353 8.05 11.44 -16.85
C ASN A 353 6.69 12.06 -17.24
N GLN A 354 5.79 11.28 -17.82
CA GLN A 354 4.44 11.74 -18.15
C GLN A 354 3.66 12.18 -16.90
N VAL A 355 3.79 11.43 -15.80
CA VAL A 355 3.19 11.82 -14.51
C VAL A 355 3.82 13.10 -13.97
N CYS A 356 5.15 13.25 -14.05
CA CYS A 356 5.82 14.48 -13.65
C CYS A 356 5.38 15.70 -14.48
N ASP A 357 5.21 15.54 -15.78
CA ASP A 357 4.78 16.64 -16.66
C ASP A 357 3.34 17.05 -16.36
N MET A 358 2.46 16.08 -16.08
CA MET A 358 1.10 16.36 -15.61
C MET A 358 1.12 17.14 -14.29
N LEU A 359 1.92 16.72 -13.31
CA LEU A 359 2.03 17.41 -12.02
C LEU A 359 2.50 18.85 -12.19
N ARG A 360 3.57 19.08 -12.99
CA ARG A 360 4.08 20.41 -13.29
C ARG A 360 3.04 21.29 -13.99
N SER A 361 2.25 20.73 -14.89
CA SER A 361 1.17 21.47 -15.58
C SER A 361 0.10 21.98 -14.62
N GLN A 362 -0.04 21.36 -13.46
CA GLN A 362 -0.95 21.75 -12.37
C GLN A 362 -0.28 22.63 -11.29
N GLY A 363 0.98 23.05 -11.51
CA GLY A 363 1.74 23.83 -10.54
C GLY A 363 2.22 23.02 -9.32
N LEU A 364 2.35 21.71 -9.48
CA LEU A 364 2.91 20.80 -8.49
C LEU A 364 4.37 20.51 -8.80
N ASP A 365 5.17 20.32 -7.76
CA ASP A 365 6.59 20.01 -7.85
C ASP A 365 6.81 18.51 -7.59
N PRO A 366 7.06 17.69 -8.62
CA PRO A 366 7.38 16.28 -8.43
C PRO A 366 8.74 16.14 -7.73
N VAL A 367 8.76 15.43 -6.60
CA VAL A 367 9.93 15.23 -5.74
C VAL A 367 10.30 13.75 -5.73
N TRP A 368 11.53 13.45 -6.16
CA TRP A 368 12.08 12.11 -6.22
C TRP A 368 12.80 11.69 -4.94
N LYS A 369 13.38 12.65 -4.23
CA LYS A 369 14.17 12.43 -3.02
C LYS A 369 13.37 12.78 -1.79
N ASP A 370 13.45 11.92 -0.79
CA ASP A 370 12.99 12.23 0.55
C ASP A 370 14.08 13.01 1.31
N TRP A 371 13.73 14.17 1.81
CA TRP A 371 14.65 15.04 2.55
C TRP A 371 14.78 14.67 4.04
N ASP A 372 13.87 13.83 4.56
CA ASP A 372 13.82 13.50 5.98
C ASP A 372 15.12 12.88 6.48
N LEU A 373 15.74 11.97 5.70
CA LEU A 373 17.02 11.37 6.05
C LEU A 373 18.20 12.35 6.03
N SER A 374 18.18 13.33 5.13
CA SER A 374 19.26 14.35 5.09
C SER A 374 19.20 15.33 6.25
N ILE A 375 18.05 15.46 6.92
CA ILE A 375 17.84 16.29 8.10
C ILE A 375 18.21 15.52 9.37
N LEU A 376 17.99 14.20 9.39
CA LEU A 376 18.21 13.36 10.57
C LEU A 376 19.66 12.89 10.74
N ASN A 377 20.50 12.99 9.70
CA ASN A 377 21.91 12.56 9.69
C ASN A 377 22.91 13.70 9.88
N ASN A 378 22.49 14.86 10.41
CA ASN A 378 23.35 15.96 10.83
C ASN A 378 23.47 16.04 12.34
#